data_ad377444b1a4611012af15f8779e4563
#
_entry.id   ad377444b1a4611012af15f8779e4563
#
_cell.length_a   1.000
_cell.length_b   1.000
_cell.length_c   1.000
_cell.angle_alpha   90.00
_cell.angle_beta   90.00
_cell.angle_gamma   90.00
#
_symmetry.space_group_name_H-M   'P 1'
#
loop_
_entity.id
_entity.type
_entity.pdbx_description
1 polymer ?
#
loop_
_entity_poly.entity_id
_entity_poly.type
_entity_poly.pdbx_seq_one_letter_code
_entity_poly.pdbx_strand_id
1 'polypeptide(L)'
;MKDRLIGFIKTYCLFVCIFVLQKPLFMLFYKSLYPDASCADWFSVIWHGLPLDLSLAGYLTAIPGFLFITSVWTLSKSLYRIWCSYFLFISVLISIIFTVDLGLYEYWGFRLDATPLFYFFSSPKDAVASVSIWMVLGGIVAMAVYAVVLYAVFYGILLQKKLLLRMKLPYRRLKVSGILLLMTGLLFIPIRGGFTVSTMNVGKVYFSAEQRLNHAAINPAFSLMESLAKQKDFSKQYRFMEAAEADRLFKDMLEPAVAGGQTEKTDSVQQSADSLHTLFNTQRPDVLFVILESFSSRLMTALGGEPNIAIHLDSLSKEGVLFTNFYANSFRTDRGLVAILSGYPAQPTTSIMKYPRKTQSIPAIAGSLRKAGYGTKYYYGGDADFTNMRSYLMSSGFEDIVSDQDFPVTERLSKWGAHDHLVFNRLLEDLKTEAAEGTAEEKTPYFRVLQTSSSHEPFEVPFRRLENDRLNAFAYTDSCAGDFVRLGSLSRTYRQFVGRTLPDTSVDGGRCHPRAEAH
;
A
#
# COMPACT_ATOMS: atom_id res chain seq x y z
N MET A 1 14.18 -33.72 -22.90
CA MET A 1 13.06 -32.88 -22.40
C MET A 1 13.14 -32.72 -20.90
N LYS A 2 13.10 -33.82 -20.13
CA LYS A 2 13.09 -33.80 -18.65
C LYS A 2 14.18 -32.92 -18.04
N ASP A 3 15.44 -33.02 -18.51
CA ASP A 3 16.57 -32.26 -17.96
C ASP A 3 16.42 -30.75 -18.13
N ARG A 4 15.82 -30.30 -19.26
CA ARG A 4 15.56 -28.87 -19.51
C ARG A 4 14.46 -28.32 -18.62
N LEU A 5 13.37 -29.07 -18.44
CA LEU A 5 12.28 -28.69 -17.55
C LEU A 5 12.74 -28.64 -16.09
N ILE A 6 13.49 -29.66 -15.67
CA ILE A 6 14.09 -29.67 -14.33
C ILE A 6 15.09 -28.52 -14.16
N GLY A 7 15.92 -28.25 -15.18
CA GLY A 7 16.86 -27.14 -15.16
C GLY A 7 16.16 -25.79 -15.03
N PHE A 8 15.06 -25.58 -15.77
CA PHE A 8 14.25 -24.37 -15.69
C PHE A 8 13.67 -24.18 -14.27
N ILE A 9 13.01 -25.20 -13.73
CA ILE A 9 12.43 -25.17 -12.39
C ILE A 9 13.52 -24.93 -11.33
N LYS A 10 14.66 -25.64 -11.43
CA LYS A 10 15.80 -25.45 -10.53
C LYS A 10 16.33 -24.02 -10.57
N THR A 11 16.40 -23.41 -11.76
CA THR A 11 16.84 -22.01 -11.91
C THR A 11 15.91 -21.06 -11.15
N TYR A 12 14.61 -21.18 -11.36
CA TYR A 12 13.61 -20.36 -10.68
C TYR A 12 13.65 -20.54 -9.15
N CYS A 13 13.58 -21.80 -8.69
CA CYS A 13 13.64 -22.11 -7.27
C CYS A 13 14.93 -21.63 -6.61
N LEU A 14 16.06 -21.72 -7.31
CA LEU A 14 17.34 -21.29 -6.77
C LEU A 14 17.39 -19.76 -6.57
N PHE A 15 16.87 -18.97 -7.52
CA PHE A 15 16.73 -17.52 -7.33
C PHE A 15 15.81 -17.22 -6.15
N VAL A 16 14.65 -17.88 -6.04
CA VAL A 16 13.75 -17.70 -4.90
C VAL A 16 14.47 -18.02 -3.57
N CYS A 17 15.17 -19.15 -3.49
CA CYS A 17 15.91 -19.51 -2.29
C CYS A 17 16.98 -18.47 -1.90
N ILE A 18 17.72 -17.94 -2.89
CA ILE A 18 18.72 -16.89 -2.65
C ILE A 18 18.07 -15.66 -2.04
N PHE A 19 16.96 -15.17 -2.61
CA PHE A 19 16.27 -13.98 -2.14
C PHE A 19 15.60 -14.20 -0.77
N VAL A 20 15.00 -15.36 -0.54
CA VAL A 20 14.44 -15.73 0.76
C VAL A 20 15.51 -15.70 1.85
N LEU A 21 16.71 -16.25 1.56
CA LEU A 21 17.82 -16.29 2.53
C LEU A 21 18.42 -14.90 2.81
N GLN A 22 18.28 -13.93 1.92
CA GLN A 22 18.74 -12.55 2.15
C GLN A 22 18.00 -11.87 3.31
N LYS A 23 16.74 -12.22 3.58
CA LYS A 23 15.93 -11.62 4.65
C LYS A 23 16.47 -11.95 6.05
N PRO A 24 16.64 -13.22 6.43
CA PRO A 24 17.25 -13.54 7.70
C PRO A 24 18.70 -13.03 7.81
N LEU A 25 19.46 -13.01 6.72
CA LEU A 25 20.81 -12.42 6.73
C LEU A 25 20.77 -10.92 7.04
N PHE A 26 19.81 -10.18 6.47
CA PHE A 26 19.60 -8.77 6.78
C PHE A 26 19.22 -8.57 8.27
N MET A 27 18.28 -9.34 8.81
CA MET A 27 17.89 -9.25 10.22
C MET A 27 19.03 -9.63 11.17
N LEU A 28 19.85 -10.60 10.80
CA LEU A 28 21.04 -10.98 11.58
C LEU A 28 22.10 -9.88 11.56
N PHE A 29 22.33 -9.25 10.41
CA PHE A 29 23.28 -8.14 10.28
C PHE A 29 22.86 -6.95 11.15
N TYR A 30 21.57 -6.65 11.18
CA TYR A 30 20.97 -5.59 11.99
C TYR A 30 20.31 -6.10 13.28
N LYS A 31 20.86 -7.13 13.92
CA LYS A 31 20.25 -7.76 15.11
C LYS A 31 19.87 -6.76 16.21
N SER A 32 20.65 -5.70 16.38
CA SER A 32 20.36 -4.62 17.34
C SER A 32 19.05 -3.86 17.07
N LEU A 33 18.55 -3.89 15.84
CA LEU A 33 17.27 -3.28 15.47
C LEU A 33 16.06 -4.20 15.73
N TYR A 34 16.30 -5.47 16.05
CA TYR A 34 15.28 -6.50 16.26
C TYR A 34 15.45 -7.21 17.62
N PRO A 35 15.58 -6.46 18.76
CA PRO A 35 15.87 -7.07 20.05
C PRO A 35 14.77 -8.03 20.51
N ASP A 36 13.52 -7.71 20.21
CA ASP A 36 12.33 -8.42 20.67
C ASP A 36 11.67 -9.28 19.59
N ALA A 37 12.32 -9.44 18.43
CA ALA A 37 11.74 -10.20 17.31
C ALA A 37 11.64 -11.69 17.66
N SER A 38 10.42 -12.19 17.69
CA SER A 38 10.09 -13.60 17.93
C SER A 38 10.38 -14.47 16.71
N CYS A 39 10.41 -15.81 16.88
CA CYS A 39 10.48 -16.73 15.75
C CYS A 39 9.32 -16.56 14.76
N ALA A 40 8.14 -16.15 15.23
CA ALA A 40 7.00 -15.86 14.40
C ALA A 40 7.24 -14.65 13.50
N ASP A 41 7.92 -13.60 14.01
CA ASP A 41 8.26 -12.41 13.22
C ASP A 41 9.25 -12.75 12.10
N TRP A 42 10.25 -13.58 12.37
CA TRP A 42 11.18 -14.06 11.34
C TRP A 42 10.47 -14.84 10.24
N PHE A 43 9.53 -15.71 10.62
CA PHE A 43 8.73 -16.45 9.64
C PHE A 43 7.81 -15.50 8.85
N SER A 44 7.17 -14.53 9.51
CA SER A 44 6.29 -13.54 8.88
C SER A 44 7.04 -12.68 7.88
N VAL A 45 8.27 -12.23 8.19
CA VAL A 45 9.13 -11.50 7.26
C VAL A 45 9.41 -12.31 5.99
N ILE A 46 9.71 -13.60 6.13
CA ILE A 46 9.95 -14.49 4.98
C ILE A 46 8.66 -14.66 4.18
N TRP A 47 7.54 -14.97 4.84
CA TRP A 47 6.26 -15.25 4.21
C TRP A 47 5.72 -14.06 3.43
N HIS A 48 5.64 -12.90 4.08
CA HIS A 48 5.14 -11.67 3.44
C HIS A 48 6.11 -11.10 2.40
N GLY A 49 7.40 -11.35 2.52
CA GLY A 49 8.40 -10.95 1.52
C GLY A 49 8.46 -11.85 0.29
N LEU A 50 7.89 -13.06 0.35
CA LEU A 50 7.96 -14.06 -0.72
C LEU A 50 7.39 -13.57 -2.07
N PRO A 51 6.29 -12.81 -2.15
CA PRO A 51 5.78 -12.30 -3.44
C PRO A 51 6.81 -11.50 -4.25
N LEU A 52 7.61 -10.64 -3.61
CA LEU A 52 8.67 -9.89 -4.30
C LEU A 52 9.80 -10.81 -4.79
N ASP A 53 10.14 -11.84 -3.99
CA ASP A 53 11.17 -12.81 -4.36
C ASP A 53 10.75 -13.64 -5.56
N LEU A 54 9.49 -14.10 -5.58
CA LEU A 54 8.90 -14.84 -6.71
C LEU A 54 8.88 -13.98 -7.98
N SER A 55 8.51 -12.71 -7.84
CA SER A 55 8.46 -11.77 -8.95
C SER A 55 9.86 -11.55 -9.54
N LEU A 56 10.84 -11.20 -8.71
CA LEU A 56 12.21 -10.96 -9.17
C LEU A 56 12.87 -12.22 -9.72
N ALA A 57 12.66 -13.37 -9.11
CA ALA A 57 13.09 -14.66 -9.63
C ALA A 57 12.51 -14.93 -11.02
N GLY A 58 11.25 -14.53 -11.26
CA GLY A 58 10.61 -14.58 -12.57
C GLY A 58 11.36 -13.77 -13.63
N TYR A 59 11.66 -12.50 -13.32
CA TYR A 59 12.46 -11.63 -14.20
C TYR A 59 13.82 -12.26 -14.55
N LEU A 60 14.54 -12.72 -13.54
CA LEU A 60 15.87 -13.30 -13.74
C LEU A 60 15.83 -14.68 -14.40
N THR A 61 14.74 -15.43 -14.31
CA THR A 61 14.60 -16.73 -14.97
C THR A 61 14.18 -16.61 -16.43
N ALA A 62 13.64 -15.49 -16.86
CA ALA A 62 13.20 -15.30 -18.25
C ALA A 62 14.35 -15.50 -19.25
N ILE A 63 15.53 -14.92 -19.01
CA ILE A 63 16.71 -15.10 -19.89
C ILE A 63 17.17 -16.57 -19.94
N PRO A 64 17.41 -17.27 -18.82
CA PRO A 64 17.61 -18.71 -18.82
C PRO A 64 16.53 -19.51 -19.56
N GLY A 65 15.26 -19.10 -19.44
CA GLY A 65 14.14 -19.69 -20.19
C GLY A 65 14.39 -19.68 -21.70
N PHE A 66 14.77 -18.55 -22.26
CA PHE A 66 15.14 -18.42 -23.67
C PHE A 66 16.41 -19.22 -24.01
N LEU A 67 17.39 -19.27 -23.12
CA LEU A 67 18.57 -20.10 -23.32
C LEU A 67 18.24 -21.60 -23.33
N PHE A 68 17.26 -22.05 -22.50
CA PHE A 68 16.74 -23.41 -22.56
C PHE A 68 16.06 -23.71 -23.91
N ILE A 69 15.27 -22.77 -24.43
CA ILE A 69 14.65 -22.90 -25.76
C ILE A 69 15.73 -23.01 -26.83
N THR A 70 16.74 -22.14 -26.81
CA THR A 70 17.88 -22.19 -27.75
C THR A 70 18.62 -23.52 -27.66
N SER A 71 18.77 -24.10 -26.47
CA SER A 71 19.43 -25.39 -26.27
C SER A 71 18.71 -26.57 -26.92
N VAL A 72 17.43 -26.43 -27.29
CA VAL A 72 16.68 -27.44 -28.07
C VAL A 72 17.22 -27.58 -29.48
N TRP A 73 17.76 -26.49 -30.03
CA TRP A 73 18.23 -26.39 -31.42
C TRP A 73 19.73 -26.53 -31.55
N THR A 74 20.49 -26.05 -30.56
CA THR A 74 21.96 -26.11 -30.56
C THR A 74 22.52 -26.35 -29.15
N LEU A 75 23.58 -27.14 -29.06
CA LEU A 75 24.36 -27.38 -27.85
C LEU A 75 25.81 -26.98 -28.08
N SER A 76 26.04 -25.73 -28.42
CA SER A 76 27.36 -25.18 -28.75
C SER A 76 28.14 -24.76 -27.49
N LYS A 77 29.49 -24.71 -27.63
CA LYS A 77 30.37 -24.13 -26.60
C LYS A 77 30.05 -22.64 -26.32
N SER A 78 29.58 -21.94 -27.37
CA SER A 78 29.18 -20.53 -27.25
C SER A 78 27.94 -20.37 -26.38
N LEU A 79 26.91 -21.21 -26.53
CA LEU A 79 25.73 -21.21 -25.67
C LEU A 79 26.12 -21.46 -24.22
N TYR A 80 27.03 -22.41 -23.97
CA TYR A 80 27.53 -22.66 -22.61
C TYR A 80 28.25 -21.45 -22.01
N ARG A 81 29.08 -20.74 -22.79
CA ARG A 81 29.75 -19.52 -22.34
C ARG A 81 28.73 -18.43 -21.99
N ILE A 82 27.68 -18.23 -22.81
CA ILE A 82 26.61 -17.29 -22.55
C ILE A 82 25.93 -17.61 -21.22
N TRP A 83 25.65 -18.89 -20.94
CA TRP A 83 25.09 -19.31 -19.65
C TRP A 83 25.99 -18.95 -18.45
N CYS A 84 27.26 -19.31 -18.53
CA CYS A 84 28.23 -19.00 -17.47
C CYS A 84 28.35 -17.48 -17.28
N SER A 85 28.44 -16.72 -18.37
CA SER A 85 28.53 -15.25 -18.32
C SER A 85 27.29 -14.62 -17.71
N TYR A 86 26.09 -15.12 -18.04
CA TYR A 86 24.84 -14.65 -17.45
C TYR A 86 24.83 -14.84 -15.92
N PHE A 87 25.12 -16.05 -15.46
CA PHE A 87 25.10 -16.32 -14.01
C PHE A 87 26.25 -15.62 -13.27
N LEU A 88 27.39 -15.43 -13.89
CA LEU A 88 28.47 -14.61 -13.34
C LEU A 88 28.00 -13.16 -13.17
N PHE A 89 27.44 -12.56 -14.24
CA PHE A 89 26.92 -11.20 -14.21
C PHE A 89 25.84 -11.02 -13.13
N ILE A 90 24.87 -11.94 -13.06
CA ILE A 90 23.81 -11.89 -12.06
C ILE A 90 24.35 -12.08 -10.63
N SER A 91 25.35 -12.96 -10.43
CA SER A 91 26.00 -13.13 -9.12
C SER A 91 26.64 -11.83 -8.65
N VAL A 92 27.35 -11.14 -9.53
CA VAL A 92 27.98 -9.85 -9.24
C VAL A 92 26.90 -8.79 -8.96
N LEU A 93 25.87 -8.70 -9.80
CA LEU A 93 24.80 -7.73 -9.67
C LEU A 93 24.03 -7.88 -8.35
N ILE A 94 23.59 -9.10 -8.01
CA ILE A 94 22.90 -9.39 -6.75
C ILE A 94 23.81 -9.07 -5.55
N SER A 95 25.10 -9.41 -5.66
CA SER A 95 26.07 -9.14 -4.61
C SER A 95 26.26 -7.65 -4.38
N ILE A 96 26.41 -6.85 -5.42
CA ILE A 96 26.51 -5.39 -5.32
C ILE A 96 25.24 -4.84 -4.64
N ILE A 97 24.06 -5.19 -5.13
CA ILE A 97 22.78 -4.67 -4.63
C ILE A 97 22.61 -5.00 -3.14
N PHE A 98 22.82 -6.25 -2.76
CA PHE A 98 22.61 -6.69 -1.38
C PHE A 98 23.65 -6.10 -0.41
N THR A 99 24.92 -6.02 -0.81
CA THR A 99 25.96 -5.44 0.05
C THR A 99 25.78 -3.92 0.20
N VAL A 100 25.44 -3.22 -0.88
CA VAL A 100 25.14 -1.78 -0.83
C VAL A 100 23.90 -1.52 0.02
N ASP A 101 22.86 -2.34 -0.10
CA ASP A 101 21.66 -2.27 0.73
C ASP A 101 21.99 -2.43 2.23
N LEU A 102 22.80 -3.43 2.58
CA LEU A 102 23.28 -3.61 3.95
C LEU A 102 24.12 -2.42 4.45
N GLY A 103 24.97 -1.83 3.62
CA GLY A 103 25.80 -0.71 4.03
C GLY A 103 25.03 0.61 4.16
N LEU A 104 23.98 0.82 3.39
CA LEU A 104 23.26 2.10 3.34
C LEU A 104 22.01 2.15 4.22
N TYR A 105 21.45 1.02 4.63
CA TYR A 105 20.18 0.99 5.35
C TYR A 105 20.20 1.79 6.65
N GLU A 106 21.27 1.75 7.41
CA GLU A 106 21.42 2.51 8.67
C GLU A 106 21.33 4.03 8.44
N TYR A 107 21.91 4.51 7.34
CA TYR A 107 21.91 5.95 6.99
C TYR A 107 20.62 6.42 6.35
N TRP A 108 19.99 5.55 5.55
CA TRP A 108 18.84 5.93 4.73
C TRP A 108 17.50 5.55 5.35
N GLY A 109 17.50 4.65 6.35
CA GLY A 109 16.30 4.19 7.04
C GLY A 109 15.28 3.48 6.16
N PHE A 110 15.71 3.00 4.96
CA PHE A 110 14.89 2.26 4.01
C PHE A 110 15.77 1.32 3.17
N ARG A 111 15.16 0.27 2.58
CA ARG A 111 15.86 -0.66 1.68
C ARG A 111 16.30 0.07 0.40
N LEU A 112 17.33 -0.46 -0.24
CA LEU A 112 17.95 0.19 -1.40
C LEU A 112 16.93 0.58 -2.46
N ASP A 113 16.93 1.87 -2.80
CA ASP A 113 16.15 2.46 -3.88
C ASP A 113 17.08 3.23 -4.86
N ALA A 114 16.52 3.95 -5.83
CA ALA A 114 17.29 4.71 -6.81
C ALA A 114 17.98 5.95 -6.22
N THR A 115 17.65 6.37 -5.01
CA THR A 115 18.14 7.63 -4.43
C THR A 115 19.66 7.67 -4.24
N PRO A 116 20.34 6.62 -3.70
CA PRO A 116 21.79 6.61 -3.59
C PRO A 116 22.48 6.71 -4.96
N LEU A 117 21.93 6.05 -5.99
CA LEU A 117 22.47 6.15 -7.35
C LEU A 117 22.35 7.57 -7.88
N PHE A 118 21.20 8.22 -7.67
CA PHE A 118 21.01 9.62 -8.07
C PHE A 118 22.03 10.55 -7.40
N TYR A 119 22.24 10.42 -6.09
CA TYR A 119 23.24 11.21 -5.37
C TYR A 119 24.66 10.93 -5.85
N PHE A 120 24.99 9.66 -6.09
CA PHE A 120 26.30 9.29 -6.62
C PHE A 120 26.60 9.93 -7.97
N PHE A 121 25.61 10.01 -8.87
CA PHE A 121 25.79 10.64 -10.21
C PHE A 121 25.69 12.16 -10.19
N SER A 122 24.90 12.76 -9.27
CA SER A 122 24.74 14.22 -9.20
C SER A 122 25.84 14.91 -8.39
N SER A 123 26.32 14.29 -7.31
CA SER A 123 27.34 14.84 -6.40
C SER A 123 28.30 13.75 -5.92
N PRO A 124 29.16 13.19 -6.78
CA PRO A 124 30.04 12.08 -6.44
C PRO A 124 30.96 12.36 -5.24
N LYS A 125 31.45 13.59 -5.12
CA LYS A 125 32.36 13.99 -4.03
C LYS A 125 31.66 13.94 -2.66
N ASP A 126 30.42 14.43 -2.59
CA ASP A 126 29.64 14.44 -1.34
C ASP A 126 29.19 13.04 -0.95
N ALA A 127 28.84 12.22 -1.95
CA ALA A 127 28.45 10.82 -1.73
C ALA A 127 29.59 9.98 -1.11
N VAL A 128 30.85 10.24 -1.51
CA VAL A 128 32.01 9.51 -0.99
C VAL A 128 32.53 10.12 0.32
N ALA A 129 32.39 11.44 0.52
CA ALA A 129 32.90 12.11 1.72
C ALA A 129 32.24 11.65 3.03
N SER A 130 31.01 11.12 2.93
CA SER A 130 30.23 10.65 4.09
C SER A 130 30.55 9.21 4.52
N VAL A 131 31.37 8.47 3.77
CA VAL A 131 31.63 7.05 3.99
C VAL A 131 33.09 6.81 4.38
N SER A 132 33.32 6.06 5.47
CA SER A 132 34.69 5.67 5.87
C SER A 132 35.35 4.77 4.82
N ILE A 133 36.64 5.03 4.55
CA ILE A 133 37.42 4.19 3.61
C ILE A 133 37.42 2.71 4.02
N TRP A 134 37.43 2.42 5.32
CA TRP A 134 37.36 1.04 5.83
C TRP A 134 36.03 0.37 5.52
N MET A 135 34.94 1.12 5.55
CA MET A 135 33.62 0.63 5.17
C MET A 135 33.56 0.32 3.67
N VAL A 136 34.17 1.16 2.83
CA VAL A 136 34.28 0.92 1.38
C VAL A 136 35.09 -0.34 1.10
N LEU A 137 36.27 -0.47 1.70
CA LEU A 137 37.13 -1.64 1.52
C LEU A 137 36.46 -2.93 2.00
N GLY A 138 35.85 -2.89 3.20
CA GLY A 138 35.08 -4.01 3.74
C GLY A 138 33.90 -4.39 2.85
N GLY A 139 33.18 -3.40 2.31
CA GLY A 139 32.10 -3.59 1.36
C GLY A 139 32.58 -4.26 0.06
N ILE A 140 33.69 -3.83 -0.52
CA ILE A 140 34.27 -4.45 -1.73
C ILE A 140 34.63 -5.93 -1.45
N VAL A 141 35.24 -6.23 -0.32
CA VAL A 141 35.59 -7.61 0.06
C VAL A 141 34.30 -8.44 0.24
N ALA A 142 33.31 -7.92 0.95
CA ALA A 142 32.03 -8.60 1.14
C ALA A 142 31.31 -8.87 -0.20
N MET A 143 31.28 -7.88 -1.09
CA MET A 143 30.75 -8.05 -2.45
C MET A 143 31.48 -9.16 -3.21
N ALA A 144 32.81 -9.17 -3.20
CA ALA A 144 33.59 -10.18 -3.91
C ALA A 144 33.33 -11.59 -3.34
N VAL A 145 33.34 -11.74 -2.03
CA VAL A 145 33.07 -13.02 -1.36
C VAL A 145 31.66 -13.50 -1.70
N TYR A 146 30.64 -12.63 -1.56
CA TYR A 146 29.26 -13.01 -1.83
C TYR A 146 29.04 -13.35 -3.32
N ALA A 147 29.65 -12.61 -4.25
CA ALA A 147 29.60 -12.93 -5.68
C ALA A 147 30.22 -14.30 -5.99
N VAL A 148 31.36 -14.63 -5.38
CA VAL A 148 32.01 -15.93 -5.54
C VAL A 148 31.13 -17.05 -4.98
N VAL A 149 30.54 -16.86 -3.78
CA VAL A 149 29.62 -17.84 -3.19
C VAL A 149 28.41 -18.08 -4.08
N LEU A 150 27.75 -17.02 -4.54
CA LEU A 150 26.59 -17.13 -5.45
C LEU A 150 26.96 -17.84 -6.74
N TYR A 151 28.07 -17.47 -7.38
CA TYR A 151 28.51 -18.12 -8.61
C TYR A 151 28.87 -19.59 -8.39
N ALA A 152 29.52 -19.92 -7.27
CA ALA A 152 29.81 -21.31 -6.90
C ALA A 152 28.53 -22.15 -6.71
N VAL A 153 27.49 -21.58 -6.10
CA VAL A 153 26.19 -22.22 -5.94
C VAL A 153 25.53 -22.44 -7.31
N PHE A 154 25.50 -21.42 -8.18
CA PHE A 154 24.99 -21.57 -9.54
C PHE A 154 25.79 -22.61 -10.35
N TYR A 155 27.11 -22.59 -10.22
CA TYR A 155 27.98 -23.55 -10.90
C TYR A 155 27.73 -24.98 -10.42
N GLY A 156 27.65 -25.19 -9.12
CA GLY A 156 27.41 -26.51 -8.53
C GLY A 156 26.04 -27.11 -8.89
N ILE A 157 25.01 -26.28 -9.00
CA ILE A 157 23.63 -26.75 -9.21
C ILE A 157 23.21 -26.73 -10.70
N LEU A 158 23.59 -25.70 -11.46
CA LEU A 158 23.07 -25.43 -12.80
C LEU A 158 24.09 -25.55 -13.92
N LEU A 159 25.37 -25.19 -13.66
CA LEU A 159 26.38 -24.98 -14.69
C LEU A 159 27.37 -26.14 -14.82
N GLN A 160 27.21 -27.22 -14.05
CA GLN A 160 28.10 -28.38 -14.19
C GLN A 160 28.12 -28.87 -15.62
N LYS A 161 29.31 -28.91 -16.21
CA LYS A 161 29.53 -29.35 -17.59
C LYS A 161 28.91 -30.73 -17.88
N LYS A 162 28.90 -31.64 -16.89
CA LYS A 162 28.23 -32.95 -16.99
C LYS A 162 26.71 -32.84 -17.19
N LEU A 163 26.05 -31.81 -16.68
CA LEU A 163 24.61 -31.62 -16.80
C LEU A 163 24.25 -31.20 -18.25
N LEU A 164 25.02 -30.29 -18.83
CA LEU A 164 24.84 -29.84 -20.22
C LEU A 164 25.21 -30.91 -21.21
N LEU A 165 26.27 -31.70 -20.98
CA LEU A 165 26.68 -32.83 -21.83
C LEU A 165 25.65 -33.97 -21.84
N ARG A 166 24.81 -34.11 -20.77
CA ARG A 166 23.70 -35.06 -20.74
C ARG A 166 22.49 -34.62 -21.57
N MET A 167 22.38 -33.33 -21.88
CA MET A 167 21.30 -32.81 -22.72
C MET A 167 21.54 -33.27 -24.17
N LYS A 168 20.62 -34.10 -24.68
CA LYS A 168 20.61 -34.50 -26.10
C LYS A 168 19.63 -33.60 -26.87
N LEU A 169 19.87 -33.40 -28.15
CA LEU A 169 18.91 -32.73 -29.01
C LEU A 169 17.63 -33.58 -29.09
N PRO A 170 16.45 -33.03 -28.75
CA PRO A 170 15.22 -33.81 -28.71
C PRO A 170 14.70 -34.08 -30.12
N TYR A 171 14.10 -35.24 -30.34
CA TYR A 171 13.49 -35.59 -31.64
C TYR A 171 12.32 -34.65 -32.00
N ARG A 172 11.48 -34.30 -31.02
CA ARG A 172 10.31 -33.39 -31.19
C ARG A 172 10.67 -31.97 -30.75
N ARG A 173 11.55 -31.30 -31.50
CA ARG A 173 12.10 -29.97 -31.15
C ARG A 173 11.00 -28.92 -30.94
N LEU A 174 10.04 -28.80 -31.88
CA LEU A 174 8.94 -27.83 -31.80
C LEU A 174 8.10 -28.02 -30.56
N LYS A 175 7.73 -29.29 -30.22
CA LYS A 175 6.97 -29.59 -29.02
C LYS A 175 7.71 -29.17 -27.74
N VAL A 176 9.02 -29.48 -27.67
CA VAL A 176 9.83 -29.12 -26.49
C VAL A 176 10.01 -27.61 -26.37
N SER A 177 10.24 -26.93 -27.50
CA SER A 177 10.32 -25.46 -27.54
C SER A 177 9.01 -24.81 -27.14
N GLY A 178 7.86 -25.33 -27.60
CA GLY A 178 6.54 -24.83 -27.21
C GLY A 178 6.27 -24.96 -25.73
N ILE A 179 6.63 -26.10 -25.10
CA ILE A 179 6.48 -26.28 -23.65
C ILE A 179 7.39 -25.30 -22.88
N LEU A 180 8.66 -25.14 -23.28
CA LEU A 180 9.57 -24.21 -22.63
C LEU A 180 9.14 -22.76 -22.82
N LEU A 181 8.60 -22.41 -23.98
CA LEU A 181 8.05 -21.08 -24.26
C LEU A 181 6.83 -20.82 -23.35
N LEU A 182 5.94 -21.81 -23.23
CA LEU A 182 4.80 -21.71 -22.31
C LEU A 182 5.27 -21.52 -20.85
N MET A 183 6.25 -22.31 -20.39
CA MET A 183 6.81 -22.15 -19.04
C MET A 183 7.44 -20.77 -18.83
N THR A 184 8.17 -20.27 -19.84
CA THR A 184 8.75 -18.91 -19.78
C THR A 184 7.66 -17.85 -19.77
N GLY A 185 6.59 -18.02 -20.54
CA GLY A 185 5.41 -17.15 -20.52
C GLY A 185 4.66 -17.17 -19.18
N LEU A 186 4.56 -18.34 -18.53
CA LEU A 186 3.95 -18.48 -17.22
C LEU A 186 4.69 -17.74 -16.10
N LEU A 187 5.96 -17.38 -16.29
CA LEU A 187 6.68 -16.48 -15.38
C LEU A 187 6.03 -15.09 -15.27
N PHE A 188 5.22 -14.71 -16.27
CA PHE A 188 4.45 -13.46 -16.21
C PHE A 188 3.52 -13.41 -14.97
N ILE A 189 3.00 -14.55 -14.53
CA ILE A 189 2.11 -14.61 -13.35
C ILE A 189 2.81 -14.12 -12.08
N PRO A 190 3.93 -14.71 -11.62
CA PRO A 190 4.65 -14.20 -10.46
C PRO A 190 5.27 -12.82 -10.70
N ILE A 191 5.73 -12.51 -11.92
CA ILE A 191 6.24 -11.16 -12.27
C ILE A 191 5.18 -10.10 -12.02
N ARG A 192 3.95 -10.32 -12.47
CA ARG A 192 2.83 -9.40 -12.28
C ARG A 192 2.30 -9.39 -10.84
N GLY A 193 2.48 -10.47 -10.08
CA GLY A 193 1.97 -10.62 -8.72
C GLY A 193 0.59 -11.25 -8.63
N GLY A 194 0.23 -12.08 -9.63
CA GLY A 194 -1.05 -12.78 -9.70
C GLY A 194 -2.05 -12.14 -10.65
N PHE A 195 -3.34 -12.35 -10.40
CA PHE A 195 -4.45 -11.91 -11.25
C PHE A 195 -5.27 -10.75 -10.66
N THR A 196 -4.81 -10.16 -9.56
CA THR A 196 -5.48 -9.01 -8.91
C THR A 196 -5.38 -7.74 -9.76
N VAL A 197 -6.12 -6.69 -9.40
CA VAL A 197 -6.10 -5.39 -10.09
C VAL A 197 -4.71 -4.75 -9.97
N SER A 198 -4.08 -4.86 -8.81
CA SER A 198 -2.74 -4.32 -8.57
C SER A 198 -1.63 -5.16 -9.23
N THR A 199 -0.63 -4.48 -9.76
CA THR A 199 0.63 -5.11 -10.17
C THR A 199 1.56 -5.23 -8.97
N MET A 200 2.60 -6.08 -9.07
CA MET A 200 3.60 -6.22 -8.02
C MET A 200 4.24 -4.87 -7.68
N ASN A 201 4.30 -4.56 -6.41
CA ASN A 201 4.92 -3.36 -5.86
C ASN A 201 5.45 -3.63 -4.44
N VAL A 202 6.35 -2.76 -3.97
CA VAL A 202 6.98 -2.89 -2.64
C VAL A 202 5.95 -2.84 -1.50
N GLY A 203 4.83 -2.12 -1.68
CA GLY A 203 3.78 -2.03 -0.65
C GLY A 203 3.12 -3.36 -0.29
N LYS A 204 3.14 -4.33 -1.20
CA LYS A 204 2.52 -5.66 -1.00
C LYS A 204 3.07 -6.46 0.18
N VAL A 205 4.28 -6.16 0.61
CA VAL A 205 4.94 -6.90 1.70
C VAL A 205 4.78 -6.25 3.07
N TYR A 206 4.04 -5.14 3.16
CA TYR A 206 3.75 -4.48 4.43
C TYR A 206 2.67 -5.26 5.18
N PHE A 207 3.03 -5.75 6.38
CA PHE A 207 2.16 -6.61 7.18
C PHE A 207 2.13 -6.24 8.67
N SER A 208 3.01 -5.34 9.11
CA SER A 208 3.18 -5.00 10.51
C SER A 208 3.17 -3.48 10.71
N ALA A 209 2.64 -3.04 11.83
CA ALA A 209 2.80 -1.67 12.31
C ALA A 209 4.24 -1.34 12.71
N GLU A 210 5.09 -2.38 12.91
CA GLU A 210 6.52 -2.22 13.12
C GLU A 210 7.25 -2.12 11.77
N GLN A 211 7.64 -0.90 11.41
CA GLN A 211 8.25 -0.58 10.11
C GLN A 211 9.48 -1.41 9.77
N ARG A 212 10.29 -1.75 10.79
CA ARG A 212 11.53 -2.52 10.60
C ARG A 212 11.25 -3.92 10.09
N LEU A 213 10.16 -4.56 10.52
CA LEU A 213 9.74 -5.88 10.03
C LEU A 213 9.29 -5.79 8.56
N ASN A 214 8.57 -4.74 8.19
CA ASN A 214 8.18 -4.49 6.79
C ASN A 214 9.42 -4.29 5.91
N HIS A 215 10.41 -3.51 6.38
CA HIS A 215 11.66 -3.31 5.66
C HIS A 215 12.43 -4.62 5.49
N ALA A 216 12.50 -5.48 6.52
CA ALA A 216 13.15 -6.79 6.41
C ALA A 216 12.50 -7.68 5.34
N ALA A 217 11.19 -7.56 5.14
CA ALA A 217 10.44 -8.32 4.12
C ALA A 217 10.70 -7.83 2.68
N ILE A 218 11.13 -6.57 2.48
CA ILE A 218 11.39 -6.01 1.15
C ILE A 218 12.63 -6.66 0.52
N ASN A 219 12.49 -7.09 -0.74
CA ASN A 219 13.62 -7.49 -1.56
C ASN A 219 14.35 -6.25 -2.11
N PRO A 220 15.65 -6.02 -1.80
CA PRO A 220 16.34 -4.79 -2.18
C PRO A 220 16.52 -4.65 -3.70
N ALA A 221 16.69 -5.74 -4.43
CA ALA A 221 16.83 -5.69 -5.87
C ALA A 221 15.50 -5.35 -6.56
N PHE A 222 14.37 -5.84 -6.03
CA PHE A 222 13.05 -5.44 -6.49
C PHE A 222 12.77 -3.97 -6.17
N SER A 223 13.08 -3.51 -4.96
CA SER A 223 12.92 -2.11 -4.53
C SER A 223 13.70 -1.16 -5.43
N LEU A 224 14.96 -1.48 -5.72
CA LEU A 224 15.79 -0.70 -6.66
C LEU A 224 15.19 -0.68 -8.06
N MET A 225 14.79 -1.83 -8.60
CA MET A 225 14.20 -1.94 -9.93
C MET A 225 12.90 -1.11 -10.04
N GLU A 226 12.02 -1.23 -9.07
CA GLU A 226 10.75 -0.48 -9.03
C GLU A 226 10.98 1.02 -8.93
N SER A 227 11.89 1.46 -8.05
CA SER A 227 12.20 2.87 -7.86
C SER A 227 12.85 3.50 -9.10
N LEU A 228 13.73 2.79 -9.78
CA LEU A 228 14.30 3.24 -11.05
C LEU A 228 13.23 3.42 -12.13
N ALA A 229 12.28 2.47 -12.23
CA ALA A 229 11.18 2.55 -13.18
C ALA A 229 10.20 3.70 -12.89
N LYS A 230 10.05 4.11 -11.63
CA LYS A 230 9.13 5.17 -11.19
C LYS A 230 9.80 6.54 -11.02
N GLN A 231 11.11 6.62 -11.15
CA GLN A 231 11.84 7.87 -10.89
C GLN A 231 11.40 8.98 -11.85
N LYS A 232 10.99 10.12 -11.26
CA LYS A 232 10.68 11.35 -11.96
C LYS A 232 11.36 12.51 -11.27
N ASP A 233 11.95 13.41 -12.05
CA ASP A 233 12.47 14.68 -11.53
C ASP A 233 11.31 15.65 -11.31
N PHE A 234 10.91 15.84 -10.05
CA PHE A 234 9.83 16.74 -9.69
C PHE A 234 10.25 18.20 -9.63
N SER A 235 11.54 18.50 -9.50
CA SER A 235 12.04 19.87 -9.34
C SER A 235 11.75 20.76 -10.54
N LYS A 236 11.73 20.17 -11.74
CA LYS A 236 11.40 20.84 -12.99
C LYS A 236 9.93 20.73 -13.39
N GLN A 237 9.23 19.71 -12.89
CA GLN A 237 7.87 19.37 -13.34
C GLN A 237 6.79 20.30 -12.77
N TYR A 238 7.02 20.91 -11.61
CA TYR A 238 6.03 21.72 -10.87
C TYR A 238 6.42 23.20 -10.74
N ARG A 239 7.34 23.66 -11.55
CA ARG A 239 7.71 25.08 -11.58
C ARG A 239 6.79 25.80 -12.57
N PHE A 240 5.61 26.21 -12.08
CA PHE A 240 4.58 26.87 -12.89
C PHE A 240 4.76 28.38 -12.98
N MET A 241 5.52 28.97 -12.03
CA MET A 241 5.77 30.40 -11.93
C MET A 241 7.10 30.65 -11.20
N GLU A 242 7.55 31.89 -11.16
CA GLU A 242 8.72 32.28 -10.38
C GLU A 242 8.42 32.22 -8.87
N ALA A 243 9.45 31.86 -8.06
CA ALA A 243 9.28 31.62 -6.63
C ALA A 243 8.69 32.81 -5.87
N ALA A 244 9.15 34.03 -6.20
CA ALA A 244 8.66 35.28 -5.57
C ALA A 244 7.17 35.52 -5.85
N GLU A 245 6.69 35.19 -7.04
CA GLU A 245 5.29 35.31 -7.41
C GLU A 245 4.45 34.23 -6.71
N ALA A 246 4.95 32.99 -6.62
CA ALA A 246 4.31 31.92 -5.88
C ALA A 246 4.15 32.27 -4.40
N ASP A 247 5.19 32.79 -3.76
CA ASP A 247 5.16 33.22 -2.36
C ASP A 247 4.17 34.36 -2.12
N ARG A 248 4.08 35.32 -3.06
CA ARG A 248 3.11 36.40 -3.00
C ARG A 248 1.68 35.87 -3.05
N LEU A 249 1.38 35.07 -4.08
CA LEU A 249 0.05 34.48 -4.25
C LEU A 249 -0.36 33.58 -3.07
N PHE A 250 0.59 32.83 -2.52
CA PHE A 250 0.34 31.99 -1.35
C PHE A 250 0.03 32.81 -0.10
N LYS A 251 0.74 33.93 0.12
CA LYS A 251 0.43 34.88 1.21
C LYS A 251 -0.95 35.50 1.04
N ASP A 252 -1.28 35.95 -0.17
CA ASP A 252 -2.60 36.52 -0.49
C ASP A 252 -3.74 35.51 -0.24
N MET A 253 -3.48 34.23 -0.49
CA MET A 253 -4.45 33.14 -0.21
C MET A 253 -4.62 32.86 1.29
N LEU A 254 -3.57 33.06 2.10
CA LEU A 254 -3.61 32.82 3.54
C LEU A 254 -4.19 34.01 4.32
N GLU A 255 -4.15 35.21 3.74
CA GLU A 255 -4.82 36.35 4.36
C GLU A 255 -6.33 36.10 4.31
N PRO A 256 -7.03 36.13 5.47
CA PRO A 256 -8.48 35.98 5.47
C PRO A 256 -9.04 37.07 4.55
N ALA A 257 -9.88 36.66 3.59
CA ALA A 257 -10.63 37.59 2.77
C ALA A 257 -11.46 38.45 3.74
N VAL A 258 -10.96 39.64 4.04
CA VAL A 258 -11.72 40.65 4.77
C VAL A 258 -12.87 41.02 3.83
N ALA A 259 -13.97 40.27 3.93
CA ALA A 259 -15.22 40.64 3.30
C ALA A 259 -15.52 42.03 3.76
N GLY A 260 -15.58 42.97 2.80
CA GLY A 260 -15.78 44.40 3.06
C GLY A 260 -17.00 44.63 3.97
N GLY A 261 -16.71 45.13 5.15
CA GLY A 261 -17.68 45.49 6.16
C GLY A 261 -16.97 45.83 7.46
N GLN A 262 -16.71 47.10 7.64
CA GLN A 262 -16.40 47.80 8.89
C GLN A 262 -15.67 46.97 9.95
N THR A 263 -14.37 47.20 10.05
CA THR A 263 -13.54 46.80 11.20
C THR A 263 -14.01 47.60 12.42
N GLU A 264 -14.96 47.09 13.17
CA GLU A 264 -14.94 47.36 14.60
C GLU A 264 -13.73 46.64 15.18
N LYS A 265 -12.74 47.45 15.62
CA LYS A 265 -11.62 46.98 16.43
C LYS A 265 -12.23 46.41 17.71
N THR A 266 -12.53 45.13 17.71
CA THR A 266 -12.91 44.47 18.93
C THR A 266 -11.63 43.97 19.60
N ASP A 267 -11.21 44.64 20.66
CA ASP A 267 -10.18 44.18 21.61
C ASP A 267 -10.55 42.88 22.33
N SER A 268 -11.44 42.08 21.75
CA SER A 268 -12.04 40.87 22.35
C SER A 268 -11.42 39.55 21.88
N VAL A 269 -10.37 39.57 21.02
CA VAL A 269 -9.72 38.31 20.59
C VAL A 269 -8.84 37.69 21.69
N GLN A 270 -8.53 38.45 22.74
CA GLN A 270 -7.69 37.96 23.84
C GLN A 270 -8.48 37.38 25.03
N GLN A 271 -9.82 37.50 25.04
CA GLN A 271 -10.65 36.97 26.13
C GLN A 271 -11.44 35.69 25.80
N SER A 272 -11.43 35.20 24.60
CA SER A 272 -12.13 33.96 24.19
C SER A 272 -11.26 32.69 24.19
N ALA A 273 -10.03 32.75 24.70
CA ALA A 273 -9.18 31.56 24.85
C ALA A 273 -9.63 30.65 26.04
N ASP A 274 -10.47 31.14 26.93
CA ASP A 274 -10.89 30.39 28.15
C ASP A 274 -12.22 29.64 28.05
N SER A 275 -12.91 29.70 26.91
CA SER A 275 -14.11 28.89 26.68
C SER A 275 -13.96 28.03 25.41
N LEU A 276 -13.00 27.13 25.41
CA LEU A 276 -13.03 25.97 24.51
C LEU A 276 -14.25 25.13 24.88
N HIS A 277 -15.38 25.39 24.22
CA HIS A 277 -16.52 24.49 24.27
C HIS A 277 -16.08 23.14 23.72
N THR A 278 -15.79 22.18 24.59
CA THR A 278 -15.50 20.82 24.21
C THR A 278 -16.74 20.24 23.54
N LEU A 279 -16.64 19.88 22.28
CA LEU A 279 -17.72 19.21 21.54
C LEU A 279 -18.02 17.80 22.09
N PHE A 280 -17.11 17.27 22.88
CA PHE A 280 -17.17 15.90 23.40
C PHE A 280 -17.25 15.87 24.91
N ASN A 281 -18.01 14.92 25.43
CA ASN A 281 -18.14 14.67 26.88
C ASN A 281 -16.94 13.90 27.46
N THR A 282 -15.96 13.55 26.65
CA THR A 282 -14.76 12.80 27.03
C THR A 282 -13.53 13.41 26.38
N GLN A 283 -12.38 13.29 27.04
CA GLN A 283 -11.09 13.70 26.50
C GLN A 283 -10.53 12.70 25.49
N ARG A 284 -11.05 11.46 25.45
CA ARG A 284 -10.60 10.37 24.58
C ARG A 284 -11.80 9.72 23.88
N PRO A 285 -12.47 10.43 22.95
CA PRO A 285 -13.60 9.89 22.21
C PRO A 285 -13.16 8.78 21.25
N ASP A 286 -14.03 7.81 21.02
CA ASP A 286 -13.92 6.92 19.88
C ASP A 286 -14.07 7.72 18.59
N VAL A 287 -13.24 7.46 17.58
CA VAL A 287 -13.22 8.22 16.33
C VAL A 287 -13.44 7.29 15.13
N LEU A 288 -14.44 7.61 14.32
CA LEU A 288 -14.73 6.92 13.08
C LEU A 288 -14.72 7.91 11.90
N PHE A 289 -13.87 7.67 10.92
CA PHE A 289 -13.90 8.36 9.63
C PHE A 289 -14.57 7.47 8.58
N VAL A 290 -15.57 8.00 7.89
CA VAL A 290 -16.16 7.36 6.71
C VAL A 290 -15.79 8.20 5.50
N ILE A 291 -14.94 7.66 4.64
CA ILE A 291 -14.46 8.31 3.40
C ILE A 291 -15.29 7.78 2.24
N LEU A 292 -16.14 8.65 1.70
CA LEU A 292 -17.04 8.32 0.60
C LEU A 292 -16.34 8.54 -0.75
N GLU A 293 -16.20 7.47 -1.52
CA GLU A 293 -15.54 7.52 -2.84
C GLU A 293 -16.35 8.37 -3.83
N SER A 294 -15.69 9.32 -4.48
CA SER A 294 -16.22 10.16 -5.55
C SER A 294 -17.44 11.03 -5.20
N PHE A 295 -17.82 11.14 -3.92
CA PHE A 295 -18.91 12.00 -3.48
C PHE A 295 -18.60 13.49 -3.65
N SER A 296 -19.61 14.27 -4.03
CA SER A 296 -19.50 15.73 -4.17
C SER A 296 -20.79 16.41 -3.71
N SER A 297 -20.74 17.73 -3.51
CA SER A 297 -21.90 18.56 -3.17
C SER A 297 -23.07 18.42 -4.15
N ARG A 298 -22.79 18.06 -5.42
CA ARG A 298 -23.81 17.86 -6.46
C ARG A 298 -24.75 16.68 -6.19
N LEU A 299 -24.42 15.81 -5.25
CA LEU A 299 -25.21 14.63 -4.88
C LEU A 299 -26.06 14.86 -3.62
N MET A 300 -25.86 16.00 -2.92
CA MET A 300 -26.50 16.31 -1.63
C MET A 300 -27.41 17.52 -1.77
N THR A 301 -28.70 17.35 -1.49
CA THR A 301 -29.70 18.44 -1.53
C THR A 301 -29.35 19.54 -0.52
N ALA A 302 -28.82 19.17 0.63
CA ALA A 302 -28.38 20.10 1.68
C ALA A 302 -27.25 21.06 1.23
N LEU A 303 -26.52 20.71 0.15
CA LEU A 303 -25.46 21.51 -0.44
C LEU A 303 -25.85 22.09 -1.82
N GLY A 304 -27.13 22.08 -2.18
CA GLY A 304 -27.64 22.59 -3.46
C GLY A 304 -27.50 21.60 -4.63
N GLY A 305 -27.26 20.32 -4.36
CA GLY A 305 -27.15 19.25 -5.36
C GLY A 305 -28.50 18.66 -5.78
N GLU A 306 -28.44 17.61 -6.62
CA GLU A 306 -29.61 16.92 -7.13
C GLU A 306 -30.38 16.21 -5.99
N PRO A 307 -31.70 16.34 -5.95
CA PRO A 307 -32.53 15.70 -4.92
C PRO A 307 -32.62 14.18 -5.13
N ASN A 308 -32.97 13.48 -4.04
CA ASN A 308 -33.23 12.04 -4.03
C ASN A 308 -32.02 11.14 -4.36
N ILE A 309 -30.78 11.63 -4.27
CA ILE A 309 -29.58 10.79 -4.41
C ILE A 309 -29.05 10.38 -3.04
N ALA A 310 -28.57 11.33 -2.25
CA ALA A 310 -27.95 11.10 -0.94
C ALA A 310 -28.91 11.45 0.23
N ILE A 311 -30.07 10.78 0.28
CA ILE A 311 -31.16 11.11 1.21
C ILE A 311 -30.78 10.88 2.67
N HIS A 312 -29.93 9.90 2.96
CA HIS A 312 -29.48 9.61 4.33
C HIS A 312 -28.45 10.63 4.81
N LEU A 313 -27.48 11.02 3.96
CA LEU A 313 -26.53 12.10 4.28
C LEU A 313 -27.24 13.45 4.40
N ASP A 314 -28.26 13.74 3.58
CA ASP A 314 -29.09 14.93 3.71
C ASP A 314 -29.87 14.95 5.04
N SER A 315 -30.30 13.78 5.54
CA SER A 315 -30.91 13.66 6.86
C SER A 315 -29.89 13.87 7.98
N LEU A 316 -28.74 13.20 7.89
CA LEU A 316 -27.66 13.30 8.88
C LEU A 316 -27.08 14.71 9.00
N SER A 317 -27.07 15.48 7.89
CA SER A 317 -26.62 16.87 7.88
C SER A 317 -27.42 17.79 8.79
N LYS A 318 -28.66 17.41 9.15
CA LYS A 318 -29.54 18.13 10.08
C LYS A 318 -29.29 17.77 11.54
N GLU A 319 -28.60 16.67 11.79
CA GLU A 319 -28.33 16.14 13.14
C GLU A 319 -26.91 16.44 13.63
N GLY A 320 -26.01 16.82 12.71
CA GLY A 320 -24.60 17.08 12.98
C GLY A 320 -24.12 18.45 12.51
N VAL A 321 -22.83 18.61 12.39
CA VAL A 321 -22.18 19.81 11.84
C VAL A 321 -21.89 19.58 10.37
N LEU A 322 -22.50 20.39 9.49
CA LEU A 322 -22.26 20.38 8.05
C LEU A 322 -21.28 21.48 7.65
N PHE A 323 -20.11 21.10 7.13
CA PHE A 323 -19.14 22.03 6.58
C PHE A 323 -19.52 22.34 5.11
N THR A 324 -20.10 23.51 4.88
CA THR A 324 -20.60 23.90 3.55
C THR A 324 -19.51 24.40 2.60
N ASN A 325 -18.32 24.72 3.12
CA ASN A 325 -17.19 25.21 2.35
C ASN A 325 -15.96 24.28 2.50
N PHE A 326 -16.19 22.99 2.27
CA PHE A 326 -15.18 21.95 2.37
C PHE A 326 -14.83 21.38 0.99
N TYR A 327 -13.57 21.43 0.60
CA TYR A 327 -13.10 21.04 -0.72
C TYR A 327 -12.15 19.85 -0.66
N ALA A 328 -12.30 18.92 -1.61
CA ALA A 328 -11.33 17.84 -1.81
C ALA A 328 -10.03 18.39 -2.39
N ASN A 329 -8.91 18.00 -1.82
CA ASN A 329 -7.58 18.43 -2.27
C ASN A 329 -7.17 17.79 -3.61
N SER A 330 -7.83 16.70 -4.02
CA SER A 330 -7.60 16.02 -5.31
C SER A 330 -8.83 15.24 -5.76
N PHE A 331 -8.90 15.03 -7.06
CA PHE A 331 -9.90 14.16 -7.72
C PHE A 331 -9.48 12.68 -7.79
N ARG A 332 -8.32 12.31 -7.22
CA ARG A 332 -7.83 10.93 -7.20
C ARG A 332 -7.70 10.42 -5.77
N THR A 333 -8.19 9.22 -5.55
CA THR A 333 -8.21 8.54 -4.25
C THR A 333 -6.82 8.44 -3.62
N ASP A 334 -5.80 8.04 -4.40
CA ASP A 334 -4.42 7.87 -3.93
C ASP A 334 -3.74 9.18 -3.47
N ARG A 335 -4.29 10.34 -3.83
CA ARG A 335 -3.85 11.67 -3.39
C ARG A 335 -4.76 12.21 -2.29
N GLY A 336 -6.06 12.03 -2.46
CA GLY A 336 -7.08 12.47 -1.50
C GLY A 336 -6.91 11.82 -0.13
N LEU A 337 -6.62 10.52 -0.08
CA LEU A 337 -6.36 9.81 1.17
C LEU A 337 -5.17 10.38 1.93
N VAL A 338 -4.08 10.66 1.25
CA VAL A 338 -2.89 11.25 1.91
C VAL A 338 -3.20 12.66 2.40
N ALA A 339 -3.99 13.44 1.67
CA ALA A 339 -4.42 14.76 2.10
C ALA A 339 -5.34 14.68 3.34
N ILE A 340 -6.28 13.74 3.38
CA ILE A 340 -7.21 13.55 4.52
C ILE A 340 -6.47 13.02 5.75
N LEU A 341 -5.67 11.98 5.60
CA LEU A 341 -5.09 11.26 6.74
C LEU A 341 -3.77 11.86 7.24
N SER A 342 -3.07 12.62 6.39
CA SER A 342 -1.74 13.19 6.70
C SER A 342 -1.66 14.72 6.54
N GLY A 343 -2.71 15.39 6.05
CA GLY A 343 -2.65 16.83 5.76
C GLY A 343 -1.64 17.19 4.65
N TYR A 344 -1.17 16.22 3.89
CA TYR A 344 -0.16 16.43 2.85
C TYR A 344 -0.82 16.88 1.54
N PRO A 345 -0.48 18.06 0.99
CA PRO A 345 -1.11 18.57 -0.21
C PRO A 345 -0.95 17.65 -1.41
N ALA A 346 -2.03 17.42 -2.14
CA ALA A 346 -2.02 16.60 -3.34
C ALA A 346 -1.16 17.20 -4.45
N GLN A 347 -0.28 16.39 -5.02
CA GLN A 347 0.55 16.82 -6.13
C GLN A 347 -0.22 16.72 -7.47
N PRO A 348 -0.02 17.64 -8.43
CA PRO A 348 -0.84 17.70 -9.64
C PRO A 348 -0.79 16.45 -10.53
N THR A 349 0.37 15.83 -10.70
CA THR A 349 0.59 14.77 -11.71
C THR A 349 0.95 13.42 -11.11
N THR A 350 1.25 13.33 -9.82
CA THR A 350 1.65 12.09 -9.16
C THR A 350 1.03 11.97 -7.78
N SER A 351 1.18 10.81 -7.15
CA SER A 351 0.83 10.60 -5.76
C SER A 351 2.08 10.23 -4.96
N ILE A 352 2.26 10.86 -3.81
CA ILE A 352 3.34 10.54 -2.87
C ILE A 352 3.22 9.10 -2.36
N MET A 353 2.00 8.53 -2.33
CA MET A 353 1.72 7.15 -1.95
C MET A 353 2.54 6.12 -2.76
N LYS A 354 2.92 6.46 -4.00
CA LYS A 354 3.77 5.61 -4.86
C LYS A 354 5.23 5.51 -4.41
N TYR A 355 5.61 6.28 -3.41
CA TYR A 355 6.98 6.38 -2.89
C TYR A 355 7.03 6.00 -1.41
N PRO A 356 7.03 4.71 -1.05
CA PRO A 356 6.93 4.22 0.32
C PRO A 356 7.99 4.82 1.26
N ARG A 357 9.22 5.03 0.77
CA ARG A 357 10.27 5.71 1.52
C ARG A 357 9.90 7.12 1.96
N LYS A 358 9.20 7.87 1.11
CA LYS A 358 8.79 9.26 1.42
C LYS A 358 7.59 9.26 2.36
N THR A 359 6.63 8.36 2.15
CA THR A 359 5.41 8.30 2.95
C THR A 359 5.66 7.89 4.40
N GLN A 360 6.68 7.09 4.69
CA GLN A 360 7.01 6.71 6.07
C GLN A 360 7.41 7.89 6.98
N SER A 361 7.83 9.01 6.41
CA SER A 361 8.23 10.22 7.15
C SER A 361 7.12 11.26 7.26
N ILE A 362 5.94 11.03 6.65
CA ILE A 362 4.83 11.95 6.69
C ILE A 362 4.02 11.69 7.97
N PRO A 363 3.80 12.72 8.82
CA PRO A 363 2.93 12.57 9.99
C PRO A 363 1.50 12.25 9.55
N ALA A 364 0.79 11.46 10.38
CA ALA A 364 -0.58 11.09 10.10
C ALA A 364 -1.43 11.04 11.37
N ILE A 365 -2.74 11.23 11.20
CA ILE A 365 -3.71 11.19 12.29
C ILE A 365 -3.64 9.83 13.01
N ALA A 366 -3.61 8.72 12.25
CA ALA A 366 -3.55 7.37 12.83
C ALA A 366 -2.32 7.18 13.72
N GLY A 367 -1.14 7.62 13.28
CA GLY A 367 0.09 7.53 14.06
C GLY A 367 0.07 8.39 15.32
N SER A 368 -0.55 9.56 15.26
CA SER A 368 -0.72 10.44 16.42
C SER A 368 -1.67 9.85 17.45
N LEU A 369 -2.82 9.31 17.00
CA LEU A 369 -3.81 8.67 17.88
C LEU A 369 -3.28 7.35 18.46
N ARG A 370 -2.55 6.55 17.68
CA ARG A 370 -1.89 5.34 18.18
C ARG A 370 -0.90 5.67 19.31
N LYS A 371 -0.10 6.72 19.17
CA LYS A 371 0.80 7.19 20.24
C LYS A 371 0.03 7.65 21.49
N ALA A 372 -1.20 8.12 21.30
CA ALA A 372 -2.11 8.46 22.39
C ALA A 372 -2.86 7.23 22.97
N GLY A 373 -2.54 6.02 22.52
CA GLY A 373 -3.11 4.77 23.02
C GLY A 373 -4.45 4.38 22.39
N TYR A 374 -4.71 4.80 21.14
CA TYR A 374 -5.87 4.35 20.36
C TYR A 374 -5.53 3.08 19.59
N GLY A 375 -6.45 2.11 19.56
CA GLY A 375 -6.40 1.02 18.59
C GLY A 375 -6.79 1.54 17.20
N THR A 376 -6.00 1.24 16.16
CA THR A 376 -6.19 1.83 14.82
C THR A 376 -6.45 0.75 13.77
N LYS A 377 -7.53 0.88 12.99
CA LYS A 377 -7.87 -0.08 11.94
C LYS A 377 -8.52 0.60 10.72
N TYR A 378 -8.19 0.10 9.54
CA TYR A 378 -8.70 0.60 8.26
C TYR A 378 -9.54 -0.45 7.55
N TYR A 379 -10.66 -0.04 6.95
CA TYR A 379 -11.61 -0.92 6.26
C TYR A 379 -11.79 -0.44 4.83
N TYR A 380 -11.55 -1.33 3.88
CA TYR A 380 -11.69 -1.07 2.45
C TYR A 380 -12.10 -2.35 1.71
N GLY A 381 -13.16 -2.31 0.91
CA GLY A 381 -13.62 -3.48 0.15
C GLY A 381 -12.73 -3.86 -1.03
N GLY A 382 -11.82 -2.98 -1.44
CA GLY A 382 -10.96 -3.14 -2.61
C GLY A 382 -9.56 -3.65 -2.30
N ASP A 383 -8.75 -3.74 -3.37
CA ASP A 383 -7.35 -4.16 -3.31
C ASP A 383 -6.47 -3.08 -2.65
N ALA A 384 -6.14 -3.29 -1.38
CA ALA A 384 -5.28 -2.37 -0.62
C ALA A 384 -3.83 -2.28 -1.15
N ASP A 385 -3.41 -3.21 -2.00
CA ASP A 385 -2.07 -3.18 -2.63
C ASP A 385 -2.02 -2.23 -3.83
N PHE A 386 -3.19 -1.75 -4.30
CA PHE A 386 -3.26 -0.79 -5.38
C PHE A 386 -2.54 0.51 -5.02
N THR A 387 -1.64 0.98 -5.89
CA THR A 387 -0.83 2.21 -5.73
C THR A 387 0.00 2.31 -4.45
N ASN A 388 0.40 1.21 -3.83
CA ASN A 388 1.09 1.13 -2.53
C ASN A 388 0.25 1.64 -1.34
N MET A 389 -1.09 1.57 -1.40
CA MET A 389 -1.96 2.06 -0.33
C MET A 389 -1.65 1.33 1.00
N ARG A 390 -1.50 0.00 0.98
CA ARG A 390 -1.14 -0.79 2.18
C ARG A 390 0.12 -0.25 2.86
N SER A 391 1.19 0.02 2.11
CA SER A 391 2.42 0.54 2.69
C SER A 391 2.24 1.92 3.31
N TYR A 392 1.44 2.78 2.68
CA TYR A 392 1.11 4.09 3.22
C TYR A 392 0.30 3.96 4.52
N LEU A 393 -0.76 3.16 4.54
CA LEU A 393 -1.62 2.97 5.72
C LEU A 393 -0.84 2.39 6.91
N MET A 394 -0.07 1.33 6.70
CA MET A 394 0.77 0.75 7.76
C MET A 394 1.82 1.76 8.26
N SER A 395 2.48 2.48 7.35
CA SER A 395 3.46 3.53 7.71
C SER A 395 2.83 4.71 8.43
N SER A 396 1.58 5.02 8.16
CA SER A 396 0.84 6.11 8.81
C SER A 396 0.30 5.77 10.19
N GLY A 397 0.42 4.50 10.63
CA GLY A 397 0.12 4.08 11.99
C GLY A 397 -1.11 3.22 12.16
N PHE A 398 -1.73 2.73 11.09
CA PHE A 398 -2.77 1.70 11.20
C PHE A 398 -2.13 0.35 11.58
N GLU A 399 -2.74 -0.35 12.53
CA GLU A 399 -2.27 -1.64 13.04
C GLU A 399 -2.83 -2.81 12.25
N ASP A 400 -4.03 -2.61 11.67
CA ASP A 400 -4.72 -3.62 10.88
C ASP A 400 -5.46 -2.98 9.70
N ILE A 401 -5.57 -3.73 8.60
CA ILE A 401 -6.24 -3.31 7.36
C ILE A 401 -7.11 -4.48 6.89
N VAL A 402 -8.41 -4.26 6.90
CA VAL A 402 -9.38 -5.12 6.20
C VAL A 402 -9.42 -4.69 4.73
N SER A 403 -9.19 -5.62 3.81
CA SER A 403 -9.15 -5.39 2.37
C SER A 403 -10.00 -6.44 1.63
N ASP A 404 -10.01 -6.42 0.32
CA ASP A 404 -10.70 -7.42 -0.49
C ASP A 404 -10.33 -8.87 -0.11
N GLN A 405 -9.09 -9.10 0.31
CA GLN A 405 -8.59 -10.43 0.68
C GLN A 405 -9.26 -11.02 1.93
N ASP A 406 -9.83 -10.18 2.79
CA ASP A 406 -10.50 -10.56 4.02
C ASP A 406 -11.97 -10.95 3.83
N PHE A 407 -12.49 -10.80 2.61
CA PHE A 407 -13.83 -11.24 2.23
C PHE A 407 -13.76 -12.53 1.42
N PRO A 408 -14.75 -13.44 1.53
CA PRO A 408 -14.86 -14.61 0.67
C PRO A 408 -14.88 -14.24 -0.82
N VAL A 409 -14.31 -15.07 -1.68
CA VAL A 409 -14.30 -14.81 -3.14
C VAL A 409 -15.72 -14.64 -3.70
N THR A 410 -16.70 -15.33 -3.11
CA THR A 410 -18.13 -15.25 -3.46
C THR A 410 -18.76 -13.89 -3.14
N GLU A 411 -18.14 -13.08 -2.31
CA GLU A 411 -18.59 -11.75 -1.91
C GLU A 411 -17.85 -10.61 -2.64
N ARG A 412 -16.76 -10.92 -3.36
CA ARG A 412 -15.99 -9.95 -4.17
C ARG A 412 -16.62 -9.78 -5.56
N LEU A 413 -17.85 -9.33 -5.60
CA LEU A 413 -18.66 -9.29 -6.83
C LEU A 413 -18.45 -8.02 -7.66
N SER A 414 -17.84 -6.97 -7.09
CA SER A 414 -17.53 -5.77 -7.84
C SER A 414 -16.14 -5.86 -8.48
N LYS A 415 -15.90 -5.08 -9.52
CA LYS A 415 -14.58 -4.91 -10.14
C LYS A 415 -13.51 -4.48 -9.11
N TRP A 416 -13.91 -3.82 -8.04
CA TRP A 416 -13.03 -3.29 -7.01
C TRP A 416 -12.94 -4.19 -5.77
N GLY A 417 -13.71 -5.29 -5.70
CA GLY A 417 -13.71 -6.24 -4.59
C GLY A 417 -15.08 -6.39 -3.94
N ALA A 418 -15.17 -6.29 -2.61
CA ALA A 418 -16.41 -6.37 -1.86
C ALA A 418 -17.21 -5.07 -1.93
N HIS A 419 -18.54 -5.18 -2.04
CA HIS A 419 -19.43 -4.03 -2.02
C HIS A 419 -19.50 -3.33 -0.65
N ASP A 420 -19.87 -2.04 -0.64
CA ASP A 420 -19.86 -1.18 0.57
C ASP A 420 -20.67 -1.78 1.73
N HIS A 421 -21.85 -2.38 1.48
CA HIS A 421 -22.66 -2.98 2.55
C HIS A 421 -21.91 -4.08 3.32
N LEU A 422 -21.05 -4.86 2.66
CA LEU A 422 -20.23 -5.89 3.29
C LEU A 422 -19.13 -5.27 4.17
N VAL A 423 -18.53 -4.18 3.69
CA VAL A 423 -17.49 -3.46 4.45
C VAL A 423 -18.09 -2.80 5.70
N PHE A 424 -19.25 -2.16 5.57
CA PHE A 424 -19.98 -1.59 6.72
C PHE A 424 -20.42 -2.68 7.72
N ASN A 425 -20.91 -3.82 7.23
CA ASN A 425 -21.28 -4.95 8.08
C ASN A 425 -20.07 -5.48 8.86
N ARG A 426 -18.91 -5.64 8.21
CA ARG A 426 -17.68 -6.09 8.85
C ARG A 426 -17.25 -5.11 9.95
N LEU A 427 -17.26 -3.80 9.68
CA LEU A 427 -16.98 -2.78 10.69
C LEU A 427 -17.96 -2.88 11.87
N LEU A 428 -19.26 -3.03 11.59
CA LEU A 428 -20.28 -3.15 12.63
C LEU A 428 -20.11 -4.41 13.49
N GLU A 429 -19.73 -5.53 12.89
CA GLU A 429 -19.44 -6.79 13.58
C GLU A 429 -18.20 -6.65 14.48
N ASP A 430 -17.11 -6.06 13.96
CA ASP A 430 -15.90 -5.81 14.74
C ASP A 430 -16.21 -4.89 15.96
N LEU A 431 -16.95 -3.79 15.75
CA LEU A 431 -17.36 -2.89 16.84
C LEU A 431 -18.25 -3.55 17.89
N LYS A 432 -19.15 -4.46 17.48
CA LYS A 432 -19.99 -5.23 18.40
C LYS A 432 -19.15 -6.21 19.23
N THR A 433 -18.20 -6.89 18.62
CA THR A 433 -17.31 -7.83 19.28
C THR A 433 -16.42 -7.10 20.30
N GLU A 434 -15.79 -6.01 19.89
CA GLU A 434 -14.97 -5.16 20.77
C GLU A 434 -15.78 -4.62 21.96
N ALA A 435 -17.06 -4.29 21.74
CA ALA A 435 -17.94 -3.82 22.81
C ALA A 435 -18.37 -4.93 23.79
N ALA A 436 -18.40 -6.19 23.35
CA ALA A 436 -18.77 -7.34 24.17
C ALA A 436 -17.58 -7.86 25.00
N GLU A 437 -16.35 -7.72 24.51
CA GLU A 437 -15.13 -8.23 25.16
C GLU A 437 -14.57 -7.28 26.23
N GLY A 438 -14.88 -5.97 26.17
CA GLY A 438 -14.34 -4.95 27.10
C GLY A 438 -15.21 -4.69 28.32
N THR A 439 -14.60 -4.63 29.52
CA THR A 439 -15.21 -3.98 30.69
C THR A 439 -15.16 -2.46 30.54
N ALA A 440 -16.16 -1.74 31.07
CA ALA A 440 -16.29 -0.28 30.86
C ALA A 440 -15.08 0.54 31.36
N GLU A 441 -14.26 -0.02 32.25
CA GLU A 441 -13.11 0.64 32.89
C GLU A 441 -11.78 0.42 32.11
N GLU A 442 -11.70 -0.58 31.21
CA GLU A 442 -10.48 -0.94 30.48
C GLU A 442 -10.58 -0.69 28.96
N LYS A 443 -11.62 -0.01 28.49
CA LYS A 443 -11.85 0.17 27.06
C LYS A 443 -10.79 1.08 26.42
N THR A 444 -9.94 0.51 25.56
CA THR A 444 -9.05 1.25 24.69
C THR A 444 -9.88 2.03 23.66
N PRO A 445 -9.73 3.37 23.55
CA PRO A 445 -10.42 4.12 22.52
C PRO A 445 -9.93 3.69 21.14
N TYR A 446 -10.81 3.78 20.16
CA TYR A 446 -10.46 3.38 18.80
C TYR A 446 -10.45 4.54 17.80
N PHE A 447 -9.62 4.40 16.79
CA PHE A 447 -9.68 5.14 15.53
C PHE A 447 -9.93 4.16 14.38
N ARG A 448 -11.10 4.27 13.79
CA ARG A 448 -11.50 3.44 12.64
C ARG A 448 -11.69 4.31 11.42
N VAL A 449 -11.23 3.84 10.28
CA VAL A 449 -11.47 4.49 8.99
C VAL A 449 -12.11 3.48 8.06
N LEU A 450 -13.24 3.84 7.47
CA LEU A 450 -13.89 3.07 6.41
C LEU A 450 -13.85 3.89 5.12
N GLN A 451 -13.34 3.30 4.06
CA GLN A 451 -13.38 3.84 2.70
C GLN A 451 -14.33 3.02 1.85
N THR A 452 -15.29 3.68 1.19
CA THR A 452 -16.20 3.05 0.24
C THR A 452 -15.54 2.87 -1.14
N SER A 453 -16.11 2.01 -1.98
CA SER A 453 -15.61 1.75 -3.34
C SER A 453 -16.71 1.57 -4.37
N SER A 454 -17.96 1.31 -3.95
CA SER A 454 -19.05 0.93 -4.87
C SER A 454 -19.55 2.07 -5.76
N SER A 455 -19.29 3.31 -5.38
CA SER A 455 -19.59 4.51 -6.18
C SER A 455 -18.53 4.83 -7.25
N HIS A 456 -17.63 3.88 -7.55
CA HIS A 456 -16.63 3.96 -8.62
C HIS A 456 -17.08 3.22 -9.89
N GLU A 457 -16.58 3.64 -11.05
CA GLU A 457 -16.82 2.91 -12.31
C GLU A 457 -16.41 1.43 -12.20
N PRO A 458 -17.23 0.51 -12.70
CA PRO A 458 -18.35 0.61 -13.64
C PRO A 458 -19.72 0.87 -13.02
N PHE A 459 -19.84 1.25 -11.74
CA PHE A 459 -21.09 1.59 -11.05
C PHE A 459 -22.05 0.39 -10.88
N GLU A 460 -21.51 -0.82 -10.86
CA GLU A 460 -22.27 -2.06 -10.64
C GLU A 460 -22.50 -2.25 -9.14
N VAL A 461 -23.77 -2.22 -8.72
CA VAL A 461 -24.19 -2.37 -7.33
C VAL A 461 -25.40 -3.28 -7.21
N PRO A 462 -25.53 -4.08 -6.11
CA PRO A 462 -26.67 -4.97 -5.90
C PRO A 462 -27.90 -4.22 -5.37
N PHE A 463 -28.26 -3.14 -6.04
CA PHE A 463 -29.29 -2.21 -5.59
C PHE A 463 -29.84 -1.44 -6.79
N ARG A 464 -31.17 -1.21 -6.83
CA ARG A 464 -31.79 -0.43 -7.90
C ARG A 464 -32.87 0.47 -7.35
N ARG A 465 -32.56 1.76 -7.27
CA ARG A 465 -33.51 2.83 -6.88
C ARG A 465 -33.65 3.87 -7.97
N LEU A 466 -32.56 4.15 -8.69
CA LEU A 466 -32.52 5.15 -9.76
C LEU A 466 -32.20 4.48 -11.10
N GLU A 467 -32.71 5.06 -12.20
CA GLU A 467 -32.48 4.52 -13.54
C GLU A 467 -31.04 4.70 -14.01
N ASN A 468 -30.42 5.84 -13.68
CA ASN A 468 -29.03 6.13 -14.02
C ASN A 468 -28.09 5.34 -13.13
N ASP A 469 -27.30 4.43 -13.70
CA ASP A 469 -26.41 3.51 -12.96
C ASP A 469 -25.43 4.26 -12.07
N ARG A 470 -24.85 5.37 -12.54
CA ARG A 470 -23.92 6.19 -11.76
C ARG A 470 -24.62 6.81 -10.54
N LEU A 471 -25.74 7.47 -10.71
CA LEU A 471 -26.48 8.06 -9.60
C LEU A 471 -27.00 6.99 -8.65
N ASN A 472 -27.41 5.83 -9.19
CA ASN A 472 -27.84 4.69 -8.42
C ASN A 472 -26.72 4.12 -7.51
N ALA A 473 -25.48 4.07 -8.00
CA ALA A 473 -24.33 3.65 -7.20
C ALA A 473 -24.05 4.61 -6.04
N PHE A 474 -24.21 5.92 -6.24
CA PHE A 474 -24.12 6.89 -5.14
C PHE A 474 -25.26 6.72 -4.13
N ALA A 475 -26.49 6.52 -4.61
CA ALA A 475 -27.64 6.26 -3.76
C ALA A 475 -27.50 4.97 -2.95
N TYR A 476 -26.84 3.95 -3.51
CA TYR A 476 -26.49 2.73 -2.81
C TYR A 476 -25.49 2.97 -1.68
N THR A 477 -24.38 3.65 -1.95
CA THR A 477 -23.37 4.00 -0.94
C THR A 477 -23.98 4.84 0.19
N ASP A 478 -24.83 5.82 -0.13
CA ASP A 478 -25.60 6.62 0.83
C ASP A 478 -26.50 5.75 1.72
N SER A 479 -27.19 4.77 1.11
CA SER A 479 -28.04 3.81 1.85
C SER A 479 -27.22 2.96 2.81
N CYS A 480 -26.06 2.45 2.38
CA CYS A 480 -25.16 1.69 3.25
C CYS A 480 -24.67 2.51 4.45
N ALA A 481 -24.28 3.77 4.22
CA ALA A 481 -23.85 4.67 5.29
C ALA A 481 -25.00 5.01 6.25
N GLY A 482 -26.21 5.28 5.73
CA GLY A 482 -27.41 5.55 6.53
C GLY A 482 -27.83 4.36 7.38
N ASP A 483 -27.84 3.16 6.81
CA ASP A 483 -28.16 1.93 7.55
C ASP A 483 -27.12 1.65 8.66
N PHE A 484 -25.84 1.86 8.38
CA PHE A 484 -24.78 1.71 9.38
C PHE A 484 -24.98 2.66 10.56
N VAL A 485 -25.23 3.95 10.30
CA VAL A 485 -25.46 4.95 11.37
C VAL A 485 -26.70 4.58 12.17
N ARG A 486 -27.78 4.18 11.53
CA ARG A 486 -29.02 3.77 12.20
C ARG A 486 -28.81 2.53 13.09
N LEU A 487 -28.15 1.50 12.57
CA LEU A 487 -27.87 0.27 13.33
C LEU A 487 -26.84 0.52 14.44
N GLY A 488 -25.86 1.38 14.21
CA GLY A 488 -24.91 1.83 15.21
C GLY A 488 -25.59 2.59 16.34
N SER A 489 -26.52 3.51 16.03
CA SER A 489 -27.26 4.30 17.02
C SER A 489 -28.15 3.46 17.95
N LEU A 490 -28.57 2.28 17.51
CA LEU A 490 -29.31 1.30 18.31
C LEU A 490 -28.41 0.50 19.27
N SER A 491 -27.09 0.49 19.04
CA SER A 491 -26.13 -0.16 19.96
C SER A 491 -25.80 0.75 21.15
N ARG A 492 -25.61 0.15 22.36
CA ARG A 492 -25.20 0.92 23.57
C ARG A 492 -23.91 1.73 23.35
N THR A 493 -23.04 1.28 22.49
CA THR A 493 -21.75 1.88 22.16
C THR A 493 -21.92 3.25 21.47
N TYR A 494 -22.91 3.39 20.59
CA TYR A 494 -23.16 4.63 19.86
C TYR A 494 -23.94 5.67 20.71
N ARG A 495 -24.74 5.23 21.70
CA ARG A 495 -25.46 6.15 22.62
C ARG A 495 -24.50 7.02 23.45
N GLN A 496 -23.30 6.54 23.71
CA GLN A 496 -22.24 7.35 24.35
C GLN A 496 -21.64 8.40 23.39
N PHE A 497 -21.73 8.15 22.09
CA PHE A 497 -21.14 9.01 21.06
C PHE A 497 -22.02 10.21 20.71
N VAL A 498 -23.34 10.08 20.66
CA VAL A 498 -24.27 11.12 20.16
C VAL A 498 -25.01 11.85 21.28
N GLY A 499 -24.95 11.41 22.54
CA GLY A 499 -25.54 12.10 23.69
C GLY A 499 -27.06 12.31 23.66
N ARG A 500 -27.82 11.64 22.74
CA ARG A 500 -29.28 11.74 22.65
C ARG A 500 -29.94 10.37 22.75
N THR A 501 -30.87 10.24 23.64
CA THR A 501 -31.81 9.12 23.74
C THR A 501 -32.80 9.18 22.58
N LEU A 502 -32.65 8.33 21.57
CA LEU A 502 -33.72 7.99 20.64
C LEU A 502 -34.67 6.98 21.31
N PRO A 503 -35.99 7.01 21.06
CA PRO A 503 -36.93 6.07 21.67
C PRO A 503 -36.62 4.63 21.26
N ASP A 504 -36.77 3.72 22.24
CA ASP A 504 -36.48 2.30 22.14
C ASP A 504 -37.48 1.62 21.19
N THR A 505 -37.09 1.42 19.94
CA THR A 505 -37.78 0.51 19.02
C THR A 505 -36.94 -0.74 18.90
N SER A 506 -37.39 -1.85 19.46
CA SER A 506 -36.81 -3.16 19.35
C SER A 506 -36.73 -3.57 17.86
N VAL A 507 -35.52 -3.64 17.33
CA VAL A 507 -35.27 -4.16 15.98
C VAL A 507 -34.35 -5.38 16.11
N ASP A 508 -34.84 -6.51 15.61
CA ASP A 508 -34.08 -7.75 15.44
C ASP A 508 -32.73 -7.51 14.77
N GLY A 509 -31.71 -8.27 15.19
CA GLY A 509 -30.31 -8.11 14.81
C GLY A 509 -30.04 -8.27 13.30
N GLY A 510 -30.46 -7.26 12.51
CA GLY A 510 -30.31 -7.21 11.08
C GLY A 510 -28.91 -6.77 10.65
N ARG A 511 -28.39 -7.40 9.61
CA ARG A 511 -27.22 -6.96 8.85
C ARG A 511 -27.59 -5.73 8.02
N CYS A 512 -26.60 -4.87 7.69
CA CYS A 512 -26.80 -3.84 6.68
C CYS A 512 -27.08 -4.51 5.32
N HIS A 513 -28.32 -4.44 4.89
CA HIS A 513 -28.71 -4.78 3.52
C HIS A 513 -29.43 -3.57 2.94
N PRO A 514 -29.09 -3.16 1.71
CA PRO A 514 -29.90 -2.17 1.02
C PRO A 514 -31.31 -2.76 0.85
N ARG A 515 -32.29 -2.19 1.53
CA ARG A 515 -33.69 -2.57 1.28
C ARG A 515 -34.06 -2.12 -0.13
N ALA A 516 -34.38 -3.08 -0.98
CA ALA A 516 -35.18 -2.79 -2.14
C ALA A 516 -36.55 -2.36 -1.61
N GLU A 517 -36.87 -1.09 -1.64
CA GLU A 517 -38.25 -0.67 -1.49
C GLU A 517 -39.02 -1.21 -2.69
N ALA A 518 -39.86 -2.20 -2.42
CA ALA A 518 -40.83 -2.67 -3.39
C ALA A 518 -41.85 -1.55 -3.64
N HIS A 519 -41.75 -0.91 -4.80
CA HIS A 519 -42.85 -0.31 -5.53
C HIS A 519 -42.58 -0.41 -7.02
#